data_aa077ee622aaf4d3761e875d9f119ca3
#
_entry.id   aa077ee622aaf4d3761e875d9f119ca3
#
_cell.length_a   1.000
_cell.length_b   1.000
_cell.length_c   1.000
_cell.angle_alpha   90.00
_cell.angle_beta   90.00
_cell.angle_gamma   90.00
#
_symmetry.space_group_name_H-M   'P 1'
#
loop_
_entity.id
_entity.type
_entity.pdbx_description
1 polymer ?
#
loop_
_entity_poly.entity_id
_entity_poly.type
_entity_poly.pdbx_seq_one_letter_code
_entity_poly.pdbx_strand_id
1 'polypeptide(L)' 'MAYFHNIHSLADLKKEYRRLALQHHPDKGGDTAIMQQVNTEFERLFEVWKDKPD' A
#
# COMPACT_ATOMS: atom_id res chain seq x y z
N MET A 1 -3.53 4.99 9.06
CA MET A 1 -2.55 5.12 7.97
C MET A 1 -2.97 6.19 7.01
N ALA A 2 -2.01 6.91 6.41
CA ALA A 2 -2.33 8.03 5.54
C ALA A 2 -2.76 7.61 4.14
N TYR A 3 -2.25 6.48 3.66
CA TYR A 3 -2.49 6.06 2.27
C TYR A 3 -3.39 4.85 2.13
N PHE A 4 -3.50 4.04 3.16
CA PHE A 4 -4.32 2.82 3.09
C PHE A 4 -5.59 3.01 3.90
N HIS A 5 -6.73 2.93 3.20
CA HIS A 5 -8.06 3.11 3.81
C HIS A 5 -8.96 1.95 3.43
N ASN A 6 -9.91 1.63 4.31
CA ASN A 6 -10.92 0.61 4.05
C ASN A 6 -10.30 -0.75 3.74
N ILE A 7 -9.24 -1.09 4.48
CA ILE A 7 -8.58 -2.38 4.33
C ILE A 7 -9.25 -3.39 5.26
N HIS A 8 -9.80 -4.46 4.69
CA HIS A 8 -10.50 -5.49 5.44
C HIS A 8 -9.94 -6.89 5.19
N SER A 9 -8.93 -7.01 4.33
CA SER A 9 -8.31 -8.29 4.02
C SER A 9 -6.95 -8.05 3.38
N LEU A 10 -6.15 -9.11 3.29
CA LEU A 10 -4.87 -9.04 2.59
C LEU A 10 -5.07 -8.72 1.11
N ALA A 11 -6.14 -9.22 0.51
CA ALA A 11 -6.46 -8.91 -0.88
C ALA A 11 -6.71 -7.43 -1.08
N ASP A 12 -7.44 -6.80 -0.16
CA ASP A 12 -7.68 -5.36 -0.19
C ASP A 12 -6.38 -4.58 -0.08
N LEU A 13 -5.50 -5.02 0.81
CA LEU A 13 -4.20 -4.37 1.01
C LEU A 13 -3.38 -4.39 -0.28
N LYS A 14 -3.29 -5.54 -0.93
CA LYS A 14 -2.54 -5.68 -2.17
C LYS A 14 -3.12 -4.82 -3.28
N LYS A 15 -4.45 -4.77 -3.36
CA LYS A 15 -5.15 -3.97 -4.36
C LYS A 15 -4.85 -2.49 -4.18
N GLU A 16 -4.94 -1.99 -2.96
CA GLU A 16 -4.64 -0.59 -2.68
C GLU A 16 -3.18 -0.26 -2.92
N TYR A 17 -2.27 -1.16 -2.54
CA TYR A 17 -0.85 -0.95 -2.81
C TYR A 17 -0.59 -0.79 -4.30
N ARG A 18 -1.19 -1.66 -5.10
CA ARG A 18 -1.00 -1.61 -6.56
C ARG A 18 -1.54 -0.29 -7.14
N ARG A 19 -2.70 0.14 -6.66
CA ARG A 19 -3.29 1.41 -7.10
C ARG A 19 -2.39 2.59 -6.75
N LEU A 20 -1.89 2.62 -5.52
CA LEU A 20 -1.02 3.69 -5.08
C LEU A 20 0.32 3.67 -5.80
N ALA A 21 0.85 2.47 -6.06
CA ALA A 21 2.11 2.33 -6.80
C ALA A 21 1.99 2.90 -8.22
N LEU A 22 0.87 2.64 -8.89
CA LEU A 22 0.64 3.19 -10.22
C LEU A 22 0.48 4.70 -10.19
N GLN A 23 -0.18 5.22 -9.15
CA GLN A 23 -0.44 6.66 -9.04
C GLN A 23 0.82 7.46 -8.73
N HIS A 24 1.72 6.90 -7.92
CA HIS A 24 2.88 7.62 -7.41
C HIS A 24 4.22 7.10 -7.93
N HIS A 25 4.21 6.26 -8.95
CA HIS A 25 5.46 5.70 -9.49
C HIS A 25 6.34 6.81 -10.04
N PRO A 26 7.64 6.84 -9.66
CA PRO A 26 8.55 7.92 -10.12
C PRO A 26 8.64 8.04 -11.64
N ASP A 27 8.61 6.92 -12.34
CA ASP A 27 8.70 6.89 -13.81
C ASP A 27 7.51 7.56 -14.47
N LYS A 28 6.42 7.75 -13.73
CA LYS A 28 5.20 8.37 -14.23
C LYS A 28 4.98 9.75 -13.62
N GLY A 29 6.04 10.36 -13.17
CA GLY A 29 5.96 11.69 -12.57
C GLY A 29 5.56 11.71 -11.11
N GLY A 30 5.54 10.54 -10.46
CA GLY A 30 5.21 10.46 -9.05
C GLY A 30 6.37 10.87 -8.16
N ASP A 31 6.11 10.92 -6.86
CA ASP A 31 7.07 11.38 -5.86
C ASP A 31 7.68 10.17 -5.14
N THR A 32 9.00 10.06 -5.18
CA THR A 32 9.72 8.98 -4.51
C THR A 32 9.47 8.97 -3.01
N ALA A 33 9.39 10.14 -2.39
CA ALA A 33 9.12 10.22 -0.94
C ALA A 33 7.75 9.64 -0.60
N ILE A 34 6.74 9.94 -1.43
CA ILE A 34 5.41 9.37 -1.24
C ILE A 34 5.46 7.86 -1.41
N MET A 35 6.17 7.38 -2.42
CA MET A 35 6.28 5.95 -2.67
C MET A 35 6.96 5.23 -1.50
N GLN A 36 7.98 5.85 -0.89
CA GLN A 36 8.62 5.29 0.30
C GLN A 36 7.65 5.18 1.47
N GLN A 37 6.80 6.19 1.67
CA GLN A 37 5.79 6.13 2.71
C GLN A 37 4.76 5.04 2.44
N VAL A 38 4.33 4.92 1.19
CA VAL A 38 3.40 3.86 0.79
C VAL A 38 4.00 2.48 1.08
N ASN A 39 5.26 2.28 0.72
CA ASN A 39 5.94 1.02 0.98
C ASN A 39 6.03 0.71 2.48
N THR A 40 6.36 1.71 3.28
CA THR A 40 6.46 1.53 4.73
C THR A 40 5.11 1.16 5.33
N GLU A 41 4.04 1.85 4.93
CA GLU A 41 2.72 1.54 5.43
C GLU A 41 2.26 0.16 4.96
N PHE A 42 2.56 -0.20 3.72
CA PHE A 42 2.24 -1.53 3.21
C PHE A 42 2.91 -2.62 4.06
N GLU A 43 4.19 -2.47 4.34
CA GLU A 43 4.92 -3.46 5.13
C GLU A 43 4.31 -3.64 6.52
N ARG A 44 3.94 -2.54 7.18
CA ARG A 44 3.32 -2.61 8.50
C ARG A 44 1.97 -3.30 8.46
N LEU A 45 1.15 -2.96 7.49
CA LEU A 45 -0.16 -3.57 7.34
C LEU A 45 -0.04 -5.03 6.90
N PHE A 46 0.94 -5.34 6.07
CA PHE A 46 1.18 -6.71 5.64
C PHE A 46 1.47 -7.61 6.86
N GLU A 47 2.28 -7.12 7.81
CA GLU A 47 2.55 -7.88 9.03
C GLU A 47 1.29 -8.15 9.83
N VAL A 48 0.32 -7.23 9.78
CA VAL A 48 -0.96 -7.40 10.48
C VAL A 48 -1.86 -8.40 9.75
N TRP A 49 -1.91 -8.32 8.43
CA TRP A 49 -2.92 -9.06 7.65
C TRP A 49 -2.44 -10.39 7.09
N LYS A 50 -1.12 -10.61 7.02
CA LYS A 50 -0.58 -11.80 6.35
C LYS A 50 -1.08 -13.13 6.93
N ASP A 51 -1.37 -13.17 8.23
CA ASP A 51 -1.82 -14.38 8.93
C ASP A 51 -3.33 -14.44 9.09
N LYS A 52 -4.06 -13.49 8.54
CA LYS A 52 -5.51 -13.44 8.66
C LYS A 52 -6.16 -14.02 7.41
N PRO A 53 -7.26 -14.75 7.55
CA PRO A 53 -7.99 -15.24 6.37
C PRO A 53 -8.60 -14.07 5.61
N ASP A 54 -8.68 -14.24 4.31
CA ASP A 54 -9.31 -13.24 3.44
C ASP A 54 -10.82 -13.24 3.58
#